data_742e537679cf891ddafaa111609f1636
#
_entry.id   742e537679cf891ddafaa111609f1636
#
_cell.length_a   1.000
_cell.length_b   1.000
_cell.length_c   1.000
_cell.angle_alpha   90.00
_cell.angle_beta   90.00
_cell.angle_gamma   90.00
#
_symmetry.space_group_name_H-M   'P 1'
#
loop_
_entity.id
_entity.type
_entity.pdbx_description
1 polymer ?
#
loop_
_entity_poly.entity_id
_entity_poly.type
_entity_poly.pdbx_seq_one_letter_code
_entity_poly.pdbx_strand_id
1 'polypeptide(L)'
;ALSSAASDVYKRQTYMIPSLDDKNEMLRLLLDAIKAVYASVFYADSKAYMTATSNVIDQEKMAIILQEVVGTQYNDRYYPSFAGVGRSINYYPINDEKAEDGVVDLAIGLGKYIVDGGRSLRFSPRHPNKVLQTSTLDLALRDTQTRFYALDMNRGEKPFSIDDGFNLLKLSVRDAEKDNSLRLMVSTYDPVDQMIRDGYYDG
;
A
#
# COMPACT_ATOMS: atom_id res chain seq x y z
N ALA A 1 -2.30 -8.68 -3.77
CA ALA A 1 -2.39 -9.79 -2.82
C ALA A 1 -3.77 -9.82 -2.21
N LEU A 2 -4.56 -10.85 -2.54
CA LEU A 2 -5.83 -11.13 -1.87
C LEU A 2 -5.49 -11.80 -0.55
N SER A 3 -5.52 -11.07 0.55
CA SER A 3 -5.42 -11.69 1.85
C SER A 3 -6.78 -11.77 2.50
N SER A 4 -7.22 -12.97 2.83
CA SER A 4 -8.28 -13.13 3.83
C SER A 4 -7.71 -12.73 5.20
N ALA A 5 -8.51 -12.12 6.05
CA ALA A 5 -8.07 -11.62 7.36
C ALA A 5 -7.34 -12.69 8.21
N ALA A 6 -7.65 -13.97 8.02
CA ALA A 6 -7.00 -15.08 8.70
C ALA A 6 -5.55 -15.34 8.24
N SER A 7 -5.16 -14.88 7.05
CA SER A 7 -3.81 -15.11 6.53
C SER A 7 -2.84 -13.97 6.82
N ASP A 8 -3.32 -12.82 7.32
CA ASP A 8 -2.49 -11.67 7.60
C ASP A 8 -1.51 -11.88 8.77
N VAL A 9 -1.86 -12.76 9.70
CA VAL A 9 -0.99 -13.10 10.83
C VAL A 9 0.27 -13.84 10.38
N TYR A 10 0.18 -14.61 9.30
CA TYR A 10 1.31 -15.37 8.75
C TYR A 10 2.03 -14.66 7.61
N LYS A 11 1.38 -13.71 6.96
CA LYS A 11 1.96 -13.02 5.80
C LYS A 11 2.92 -11.96 6.27
N ARG A 12 4.19 -12.27 6.19
CA ARG A 12 5.25 -11.26 6.27
C ARG A 12 5.56 -10.76 4.86
N GLN A 13 5.47 -9.47 4.69
CA GLN A 13 5.85 -8.79 3.47
C GLN A 13 7.10 -7.97 3.77
N THR A 14 8.14 -8.17 2.98
CA THR A 14 9.35 -7.34 3.05
C THR A 14 9.66 -6.78 1.68
N TYR A 15 10.14 -5.57 1.66
CA TYR A 15 10.57 -4.90 0.44
C TYR A 15 12.07 -5.00 0.29
N MET A 16 12.50 -5.57 -0.82
CA MET A 16 13.89 -5.70 -1.16
C MET A 16 14.24 -4.78 -2.30
N ILE A 17 15.43 -4.19 -2.21
CA ILE A 17 16.02 -3.40 -3.27
C ILE A 17 17.14 -4.24 -3.86
N PRO A 18 16.96 -4.87 -5.04
CA PRO A 18 17.98 -5.71 -5.63
C PRO A 18 19.19 -4.89 -6.05
N SER A 19 20.38 -5.46 -5.96
CA SER A 19 21.55 -4.92 -6.61
C SER A 19 21.48 -5.27 -8.10
N LEU A 20 21.38 -4.28 -8.97
CA LEU A 20 21.38 -4.50 -10.42
C LEU A 20 22.80 -4.78 -10.95
N ASP A 21 23.83 -4.34 -10.23
CA ASP A 21 25.22 -4.42 -10.63
C ASP A 21 25.91 -5.70 -10.12
N ASP A 22 25.46 -6.25 -8.99
CA ASP A 22 26.01 -7.46 -8.40
C ASP A 22 24.94 -8.56 -8.26
N LYS A 23 24.97 -9.52 -9.17
CA LYS A 23 24.06 -10.67 -9.20
C LYS A 23 24.21 -11.58 -7.97
N ASN A 24 25.41 -11.69 -7.40
CA ASN A 24 25.65 -12.52 -6.22
C ASN A 24 25.05 -11.88 -4.99
N GLU A 25 25.18 -10.58 -4.84
CA GLU A 25 24.54 -9.84 -3.78
C GLU A 25 23.01 -9.90 -3.91
N MET A 26 22.48 -9.69 -5.11
CA MET A 26 21.05 -9.83 -5.38
C MET A 26 20.53 -11.22 -4.99
N LEU A 27 21.23 -12.28 -5.40
CA LEU A 27 20.84 -13.66 -5.06
C LEU A 27 20.90 -13.90 -3.56
N ARG A 28 21.93 -13.41 -2.87
CA ARG A 28 22.06 -13.53 -1.41
C ARG A 28 20.90 -12.87 -0.69
N LEU A 29 20.57 -11.63 -1.03
CA LEU A 29 19.46 -10.89 -0.45
C LEU A 29 18.12 -11.59 -0.69
N LEU A 30 17.91 -12.09 -1.91
CA LEU A 30 16.70 -12.84 -2.25
C LEU A 30 16.56 -14.12 -1.41
N LEU A 31 17.65 -14.88 -1.28
CA LEU A 31 17.67 -16.09 -0.46
C LEU A 31 17.44 -15.79 1.02
N ASP A 32 17.99 -14.69 1.53
CA ASP A 32 17.77 -14.28 2.92
C ASP A 32 16.30 -13.90 3.16
N ALA A 33 15.66 -13.19 2.22
CA ALA A 33 14.23 -12.90 2.28
C ALA A 33 13.38 -14.17 2.24
N ILE A 34 13.69 -15.12 1.36
CA ILE A 34 13.01 -16.41 1.26
C ILE A 34 13.10 -17.17 2.59
N LYS A 35 14.31 -17.30 3.15
CA LYS A 35 14.52 -17.95 4.45
C LYS A 35 13.74 -17.26 5.56
N ALA A 36 13.72 -15.94 5.55
CA ALA A 36 13.00 -15.15 6.55
C ALA A 36 11.48 -15.38 6.48
N VAL A 37 10.90 -15.49 5.27
CA VAL A 37 9.48 -15.85 5.13
C VAL A 37 9.20 -17.25 5.67
N TYR A 38 10.04 -18.26 5.38
CA TYR A 38 9.89 -19.58 5.97
C TYR A 38 10.05 -19.57 7.49
N ALA A 39 11.01 -18.82 8.02
CA ALA A 39 11.24 -18.70 9.46
C ALA A 39 10.07 -18.02 10.20
N SER A 40 9.27 -17.19 9.50
CA SER A 40 8.17 -16.43 10.11
C SER A 40 7.05 -17.32 10.70
N VAL A 41 6.92 -18.55 10.24
CA VAL A 41 6.00 -19.55 10.83
C VAL A 41 6.31 -19.80 12.30
N PHE A 42 7.59 -19.72 12.67
CA PHE A 42 8.06 -20.01 14.03
C PHE A 42 8.08 -18.76 14.95
N TYR A 43 7.64 -17.62 14.48
CA TYR A 43 7.60 -16.40 15.29
C TYR A 43 6.50 -16.46 16.35
N ALA A 44 6.66 -15.67 17.40
CA ALA A 44 5.76 -15.69 18.56
C ALA A 44 4.29 -15.47 18.17
N ASP A 45 4.02 -14.49 17.30
CA ASP A 45 2.67 -14.17 16.84
C ASP A 45 2.04 -15.32 16.04
N SER A 46 2.83 -15.96 15.15
CA SER A 46 2.38 -17.11 14.37
C SER A 46 2.07 -18.31 15.29
N LYS A 47 2.93 -18.55 16.28
CA LYS A 47 2.70 -19.61 17.28
C LYS A 47 1.47 -19.32 18.13
N ALA A 48 1.28 -18.09 18.59
CA ALA A 48 0.11 -17.70 19.38
C ALA A 48 -1.19 -17.94 18.60
N TYR A 49 -1.21 -17.56 17.32
CA TYR A 49 -2.37 -17.81 16.47
C TYR A 49 -2.62 -19.30 16.27
N MET A 50 -1.60 -20.11 15.99
CA MET A 50 -1.74 -21.55 15.83
C MET A 50 -2.21 -22.24 17.11
N THR A 51 -1.79 -21.73 18.28
CA THR A 51 -2.29 -22.24 19.57
C THR A 51 -3.77 -21.88 19.80
N ALA A 52 -4.21 -20.74 19.28
CA ALA A 52 -5.60 -20.31 19.37
C ALA A 52 -6.53 -20.96 18.33
N THR A 53 -5.96 -21.58 17.31
CA THR A 53 -6.68 -22.31 16.25
C THR A 53 -6.36 -23.80 16.34
N SER A 54 -7.12 -24.65 15.64
CA SER A 54 -6.87 -26.09 15.58
C SER A 54 -5.71 -26.47 14.63
N ASN A 55 -4.94 -25.52 14.16
CA ASN A 55 -3.85 -25.75 13.20
C ASN A 55 -2.61 -26.30 13.91
N VAL A 56 -1.92 -27.22 13.24
CA VAL A 56 -0.69 -27.86 13.72
C VAL A 56 0.49 -27.33 12.93
N ILE A 57 1.52 -26.84 13.63
CA ILE A 57 2.72 -26.22 13.00
C ILE A 57 3.36 -27.16 11.96
N ASP A 58 3.45 -28.44 12.26
CA ASP A 58 4.10 -29.42 11.38
C ASP A 58 3.34 -29.66 10.05
N GLN A 59 2.08 -29.22 9.98
CA GLN A 59 1.24 -29.34 8.78
C GLN A 59 1.19 -28.03 7.97
N GLU A 60 1.67 -26.92 8.52
CA GLU A 60 1.70 -25.63 7.83
C GLU A 60 2.78 -25.62 6.74
N LYS A 61 2.35 -25.25 5.55
CA LYS A 61 3.25 -25.10 4.39
C LYS A 61 3.22 -23.66 3.92
N MET A 62 4.39 -23.02 3.91
CA MET A 62 4.54 -21.66 3.41
C MET A 62 4.75 -21.67 1.91
N ALA A 63 4.00 -20.82 1.21
CA ALA A 63 4.27 -20.43 -0.16
C ALA A 63 4.89 -19.03 -0.19
N ILE A 64 5.82 -18.80 -1.12
CA ILE A 64 6.47 -17.52 -1.31
C ILE A 64 6.04 -16.94 -2.64
N ILE A 65 5.61 -15.68 -2.61
CA ILE A 65 5.29 -14.90 -3.79
C ILE A 65 6.35 -13.81 -3.93
N LEU A 66 7.10 -13.85 -5.03
CA LEU A 66 8.00 -12.78 -5.44
C LEU A 66 7.26 -11.91 -6.44
N GLN A 67 7.18 -10.62 -6.15
CA GLN A 67 6.46 -9.69 -7.00
C GLN A 67 7.30 -8.42 -7.20
N GLU A 68 7.46 -8.02 -8.45
CA GLU A 68 8.07 -6.74 -8.78
C GLU A 68 7.16 -5.60 -8.32
N VAL A 69 7.77 -4.60 -7.69
CA VAL A 69 7.07 -3.37 -7.31
C VAL A 69 7.14 -2.41 -8.47
N VAL A 70 5.98 -2.08 -9.03
CA VAL A 70 5.86 -1.07 -10.10
C VAL A 70 5.91 0.31 -9.49
N GLY A 71 6.64 1.23 -10.12
CA GLY A 71 6.76 2.61 -9.65
C GLY A 71 7.75 3.44 -10.46
N THR A 72 8.02 4.63 -9.96
CA THR A 72 9.02 5.55 -10.51
C THR A 72 9.99 5.95 -9.41
N GLN A 73 11.25 6.09 -9.77
CA GLN A 73 12.27 6.56 -8.84
C GLN A 73 12.33 8.09 -8.86
N TYR A 74 12.23 8.66 -7.66
CA TYR A 74 12.36 10.10 -7.39
C TYR A 74 13.53 10.28 -6.40
N ASN A 75 14.73 10.52 -6.92
CA ASN A 75 15.98 10.56 -6.14
C ASN A 75 16.20 9.27 -5.33
N ASP A 76 16.07 9.35 -4.01
CA ASP A 76 16.22 8.27 -3.03
C ASP A 76 14.90 7.55 -2.67
N ARG A 77 13.82 7.83 -3.38
CA ARG A 77 12.48 7.29 -3.16
C ARG A 77 11.99 6.55 -4.39
N TYR A 78 11.24 5.48 -4.16
CA TYR A 78 10.60 4.75 -5.24
C TYR A 78 9.16 4.42 -4.87
N TYR A 79 8.21 4.85 -5.70
CA TYR A 79 6.79 4.59 -5.49
C TYR A 79 5.97 4.75 -6.78
N PRO A 80 4.82 4.06 -6.90
CA PRO A 80 3.88 4.29 -8.00
C PRO A 80 3.12 5.59 -7.80
N SER A 81 2.67 6.21 -8.88
CA SER A 81 1.80 7.39 -8.80
C SER A 81 0.55 7.09 -7.98
N PHE A 82 -0.04 5.92 -8.16
CA PHE A 82 -1.12 5.41 -7.31
C PHE A 82 -1.09 3.89 -7.22
N ALA A 83 -1.72 3.37 -6.18
CA ALA A 83 -2.02 1.95 -6.00
C ALA A 83 -3.47 1.79 -5.58
N GLY A 84 -4.03 0.61 -5.80
CA GLY A 84 -5.41 0.35 -5.47
C GLY A 84 -5.65 -1.06 -4.96
N VAL A 85 -6.74 -1.21 -4.21
CA VAL A 85 -7.28 -2.50 -3.79
C VAL A 85 -8.71 -2.61 -4.30
N GLY A 86 -8.93 -3.55 -5.24
CA GLY A 86 -10.26 -3.86 -5.78
C GLY A 86 -10.86 -5.08 -5.08
N ARG A 87 -12.17 -5.02 -4.81
CA ARG A 87 -12.96 -6.14 -4.30
C ARG A 87 -14.18 -6.31 -5.17
N SER A 88 -14.50 -7.55 -5.54
CA SER A 88 -15.67 -7.89 -6.35
C SER A 88 -17.00 -7.72 -5.61
N ILE A 89 -16.96 -7.64 -4.28
CA ILE A 89 -18.15 -7.45 -3.45
C ILE A 89 -17.98 -6.16 -2.64
N ASN A 90 -18.97 -5.27 -2.76
CA ASN A 90 -19.10 -4.10 -1.92
C ASN A 90 -20.05 -4.42 -0.76
N TYR A 91 -19.51 -4.57 0.45
CA TYR A 91 -20.32 -4.86 1.65
C TYR A 91 -21.10 -3.63 2.16
N TYR A 92 -20.78 -2.45 1.70
CA TYR A 92 -21.39 -1.20 2.13
C TYR A 92 -21.72 -0.33 0.91
N PRO A 93 -22.67 -0.79 0.05
CA PRO A 93 -23.08 -0.02 -1.11
C PRO A 93 -23.81 1.27 -0.67
N ILE A 94 -23.62 2.34 -1.43
CA ILE A 94 -24.25 3.63 -1.17
C ILE A 94 -25.23 3.97 -2.30
N ASN A 95 -26.35 4.62 -1.95
CA ASN A 95 -27.40 5.01 -2.89
C ASN A 95 -27.88 3.83 -3.77
N ASP A 96 -27.69 3.96 -5.10
CA ASP A 96 -28.14 2.98 -6.10
C ASP A 96 -27.11 1.87 -6.37
N GLU A 97 -25.98 1.86 -5.63
CA GLU A 97 -24.97 0.81 -5.76
C GLU A 97 -25.51 -0.52 -5.27
N LYS A 98 -25.00 -1.59 -5.86
CA LYS A 98 -25.27 -2.97 -5.43
C LYS A 98 -23.98 -3.62 -4.91
N ALA A 99 -24.13 -4.65 -4.11
CA ALA A 99 -22.99 -5.41 -3.61
C ALA A 99 -22.10 -5.98 -4.74
N GLU A 100 -22.73 -6.41 -5.84
CA GLU A 100 -22.08 -6.97 -7.02
C GLU A 100 -21.31 -5.96 -7.88
N ASP A 101 -21.54 -4.66 -7.68
CA ASP A 101 -20.84 -3.60 -8.41
C ASP A 101 -19.37 -3.48 -7.99
N GLY A 102 -19.00 -4.14 -6.89
CA GLY A 102 -17.65 -4.09 -6.36
C GLY A 102 -17.27 -2.75 -5.72
N VAL A 103 -16.05 -2.68 -5.23
CA VAL A 103 -15.48 -1.47 -4.64
C VAL A 103 -13.98 -1.39 -4.90
N VAL A 104 -13.48 -0.18 -5.09
CA VAL A 104 -12.06 0.13 -5.24
C VAL A 104 -11.66 1.17 -4.22
N ASP A 105 -10.54 0.93 -3.57
CA ASP A 105 -9.83 1.89 -2.73
C ASP A 105 -8.56 2.31 -3.48
N LEU A 106 -8.35 3.61 -3.74
CA LEU A 106 -7.17 4.16 -4.39
C LEU A 106 -6.41 5.10 -3.44
N ALA A 107 -5.09 5.03 -3.50
CA ALA A 107 -4.21 5.95 -2.77
C ALA A 107 -2.93 6.23 -3.56
N ILE A 108 -2.31 7.38 -3.30
CA ILE A 108 -0.97 7.73 -3.78
C ILE A 108 0.05 6.83 -3.10
N GLY A 109 1.09 6.42 -3.83
CA GLY A 109 2.18 5.61 -3.31
C GLY A 109 1.89 4.11 -3.25
N LEU A 110 2.57 3.40 -2.40
CA LEU A 110 2.49 1.94 -2.30
C LEU A 110 1.17 1.48 -1.70
N GLY A 111 0.59 0.42 -2.27
CA GLY A 111 -0.68 -0.17 -1.87
C GLY A 111 -0.74 -0.68 -0.41
N LYS A 112 0.43 -0.93 0.20
CA LYS A 112 0.52 -1.25 1.63
C LYS A 112 -0.13 -0.17 2.50
N TYR A 113 -0.09 1.10 2.08
CA TYR A 113 -0.75 2.19 2.80
C TYR A 113 -2.26 1.96 2.97
N ILE A 114 -2.93 1.44 1.94
CA ILE A 114 -4.37 1.10 1.99
C ILE A 114 -4.60 -0.09 2.92
N VAL A 115 -3.76 -1.12 2.81
CA VAL A 115 -3.86 -2.34 3.63
C VAL A 115 -3.67 -2.05 5.12
N ASP A 116 -2.79 -1.11 5.45
CA ASP A 116 -2.55 -0.65 6.83
C ASP A 116 -3.64 0.33 7.35
N GLY A 117 -4.74 0.50 6.60
CA GLY A 117 -5.86 1.37 7.02
C GLY A 117 -5.62 2.86 6.77
N GLY A 118 -4.71 3.22 5.87
CA GLY A 118 -4.51 4.60 5.43
C GLY A 118 -5.73 5.15 4.70
N ARG A 119 -5.86 6.48 4.67
CA ARG A 119 -6.95 7.14 3.94
C ARG A 119 -6.81 6.91 2.46
N SER A 120 -7.85 6.39 1.84
CA SER A 120 -7.93 6.08 0.41
C SER A 120 -9.19 6.69 -0.19
N LEU A 121 -9.19 6.95 -1.48
CA LEU A 121 -10.38 7.31 -2.21
C LEU A 121 -11.17 6.03 -2.51
N ARG A 122 -12.41 5.94 -2.00
CA ARG A 122 -13.27 4.77 -2.14
C ARG A 122 -14.44 5.04 -3.06
N PHE A 123 -14.63 4.19 -4.06
CA PHE A 123 -15.75 4.28 -4.99
C PHE A 123 -16.11 2.91 -5.57
N SER A 124 -17.32 2.80 -6.14
CA SER A 124 -17.71 1.66 -6.96
C SER A 124 -17.21 1.84 -8.40
N PRO A 125 -16.54 0.83 -9.01
CA PRO A 125 -16.10 0.92 -10.42
C PRO A 125 -17.26 1.14 -11.40
N ARG A 126 -18.46 0.71 -11.03
CA ARG A 126 -19.67 0.94 -11.84
C ARG A 126 -20.17 2.37 -11.77
N HIS A 127 -19.87 3.05 -10.67
CA HIS A 127 -20.32 4.43 -10.42
C HIS A 127 -19.14 5.32 -9.99
N PRO A 128 -18.09 5.50 -10.82
CA PRO A 128 -16.84 6.14 -10.42
C PRO A 128 -17.00 7.61 -10.03
N ASN A 129 -18.05 8.27 -10.50
CA ASN A 129 -18.36 9.66 -10.19
C ASN A 129 -19.15 9.84 -8.87
N LYS A 130 -19.58 8.74 -8.24
CA LYS A 130 -20.30 8.77 -6.95
C LYS A 130 -19.32 8.46 -5.82
N VAL A 131 -18.62 9.47 -5.35
CA VAL A 131 -17.64 9.34 -4.28
C VAL A 131 -18.16 10.04 -3.03
N LEU A 132 -18.49 9.29 -1.98
CA LEU A 132 -19.03 9.86 -0.74
C LEU A 132 -18.09 10.89 -0.12
N GLN A 133 -16.78 10.63 -0.16
CA GLN A 133 -15.75 11.49 0.44
C GLN A 133 -15.65 12.87 -0.22
N THR A 134 -16.13 13.01 -1.46
CA THR A 134 -16.13 14.29 -2.19
C THR A 134 -17.52 14.92 -2.30
N SER A 135 -18.53 14.38 -1.59
CA SER A 135 -19.90 14.88 -1.65
C SER A 135 -20.08 16.25 -1.02
N THR A 136 -19.25 16.63 -0.08
CA THR A 136 -19.16 17.97 0.50
C THR A 136 -17.72 18.41 0.66
N LEU A 137 -17.49 19.72 0.70
CA LEU A 137 -16.15 20.28 0.90
C LEU A 137 -15.51 19.81 2.22
N ASP A 138 -16.28 19.82 3.30
CA ASP A 138 -15.81 19.39 4.63
C ASP A 138 -15.36 17.93 4.64
N LEU A 139 -16.11 17.04 3.98
CA LEU A 139 -15.77 15.63 3.85
C LEU A 139 -14.50 15.47 3.01
N ALA A 140 -14.42 16.17 1.88
CA ALA A 140 -13.26 16.11 1.00
C ALA A 140 -11.98 16.54 1.73
N LEU A 141 -11.99 17.66 2.44
CA LEU A 141 -10.84 18.15 3.19
C LEU A 141 -10.47 17.25 4.39
N ARG A 142 -11.48 16.70 5.08
CA ARG A 142 -11.27 15.82 6.22
C ARG A 142 -10.71 14.46 5.84
N ASP A 143 -11.25 13.86 4.77
CA ASP A 143 -10.99 12.46 4.40
C ASP A 143 -9.92 12.33 3.30
N THR A 144 -9.32 13.44 2.86
CA THR A 144 -8.23 13.42 1.87
C THR A 144 -6.99 12.72 2.43
N GLN A 145 -6.26 12.07 1.54
CA GLN A 145 -4.97 11.45 1.86
C GLN A 145 -3.93 12.52 2.18
N THR A 146 -3.23 12.38 3.30
CA THR A 146 -2.18 13.31 3.76
C THR A 146 -0.80 12.68 3.81
N ARG A 147 -0.73 11.35 3.80
CA ARG A 147 0.52 10.59 3.87
C ARG A 147 0.48 9.42 2.89
N PHE A 148 1.65 8.93 2.49
CA PHE A 148 1.79 7.75 1.64
C PHE A 148 3.05 6.97 2.00
N TYR A 149 3.19 5.76 1.45
CA TYR A 149 4.39 4.96 1.57
C TYR A 149 5.19 4.97 0.27
N ALA A 150 6.52 5.07 0.42
CA ALA A 150 7.51 4.91 -0.64
C ALA A 150 8.60 3.95 -0.17
N LEU A 151 9.36 3.37 -1.09
CA LEU A 151 10.59 2.64 -0.78
C LEU A 151 11.74 3.60 -0.58
N ASP A 152 12.57 3.34 0.44
CA ASP A 152 13.85 4.01 0.66
C ASP A 152 14.91 3.39 -0.23
N MET A 153 15.29 4.08 -1.30
CA MET A 153 16.31 3.64 -2.24
C MET A 153 17.73 3.95 -1.76
N ASN A 154 17.87 4.57 -0.60
CA ASN A 154 19.18 4.85 -0.02
C ASN A 154 19.79 3.55 0.51
N ARG A 155 20.70 2.98 -0.28
CA ARG A 155 21.37 1.70 -0.03
C ARG A 155 22.49 1.82 1.01
N GLY A 156 22.26 2.47 2.14
CA GLY A 156 23.19 2.34 3.25
C GLY A 156 23.33 0.87 3.63
N GLU A 157 24.43 0.50 4.31
CA GLU A 157 24.69 -0.85 4.84
C GLU A 157 23.67 -1.26 5.93
N LYS A 158 22.38 -1.20 5.60
CA LYS A 158 21.33 -1.66 6.51
C LYS A 158 21.29 -3.18 6.45
N PRO A 159 21.50 -3.88 7.56
CA PRO A 159 21.35 -5.32 7.59
C PRO A 159 19.89 -5.67 7.19
N PHE A 160 19.72 -6.75 6.45
CA PHE A 160 18.39 -7.23 6.08
C PHE A 160 17.52 -7.42 7.33
N SER A 161 16.30 -6.90 7.30
CA SER A 161 15.29 -7.10 8.32
C SER A 161 14.01 -7.61 7.69
N ILE A 162 13.33 -8.51 8.38
CA ILE A 162 11.99 -9.01 8.01
C ILE A 162 10.88 -8.08 8.52
N ASP A 163 11.24 -7.00 9.17
CA ASP A 163 10.28 -6.03 9.69
C ASP A 163 9.44 -5.43 8.55
N ASP A 164 8.15 -5.34 8.73
CA ASP A 164 7.19 -4.77 7.77
C ASP A 164 7.50 -3.31 7.39
N GLY A 165 8.21 -2.60 8.26
CA GLY A 165 8.70 -1.24 8.02
C GLY A 165 10.04 -1.16 7.31
N PHE A 166 10.70 -2.29 7.06
CA PHE A 166 12.01 -2.30 6.43
C PHE A 166 11.95 -1.72 5.00
N ASN A 167 12.84 -0.79 4.70
CA ASN A 167 12.89 -0.04 3.45
C ASN A 167 11.64 0.80 3.13
N LEU A 168 10.76 1.04 4.10
CA LEU A 168 9.59 1.89 3.90
C LEU A 168 9.80 3.28 4.51
N LEU A 169 9.45 4.29 3.71
CA LEU A 169 9.33 5.68 4.13
C LEU A 169 7.85 6.04 4.24
N LYS A 170 7.44 6.63 5.35
CA LYS A 170 6.12 7.23 5.51
C LYS A 170 6.22 8.73 5.27
N LEU A 171 5.85 9.16 4.08
CA LEU A 171 6.01 10.52 3.58
C LEU A 171 4.69 11.31 3.64
N SER A 172 4.79 12.63 3.57
CA SER A 172 3.63 13.50 3.39
C SER A 172 3.31 13.69 1.90
N VAL A 173 2.06 13.99 1.57
CA VAL A 173 1.67 14.31 0.18
C VAL A 173 2.45 15.52 -0.36
N ARG A 174 2.90 16.44 0.51
CA ARG A 174 3.81 17.54 0.12
C ARG A 174 5.16 17.06 -0.41
N ASP A 175 5.62 15.90 0.00
CA ASP A 175 6.86 15.33 -0.54
C ASP A 175 6.64 14.80 -1.95
N ALA A 176 5.47 14.23 -2.25
CA ALA A 176 5.07 13.84 -3.60
C ALA A 176 4.90 15.07 -4.53
N GLU A 177 4.49 16.21 -3.98
CA GLU A 177 4.44 17.49 -4.70
C GLU A 177 5.85 17.94 -5.14
N LYS A 178 6.83 17.88 -4.24
CA LYS A 178 8.24 18.17 -4.57
C LYS A 178 8.81 17.23 -5.63
N ASP A 179 8.35 15.99 -5.66
CA ASP A 179 8.72 15.01 -6.67
C ASP A 179 7.97 15.23 -8.00
N ASN A 180 7.07 16.23 -8.08
CA ASN A 180 6.21 16.52 -9.23
C ASN A 180 5.36 15.31 -9.69
N SER A 181 5.00 14.43 -8.75
CA SER A 181 4.25 13.21 -9.03
C SER A 181 2.74 13.37 -8.96
N LEU A 182 2.25 14.54 -8.50
CA LEU A 182 0.82 14.76 -8.21
C LEU A 182 0.00 15.28 -9.39
N ARG A 183 0.60 15.81 -10.45
CA ARG A 183 -0.08 16.57 -11.51
C ARG A 183 -1.34 15.94 -12.09
N LEU A 184 -1.40 14.61 -12.15
CA LEU A 184 -2.54 13.87 -12.71
C LEU A 184 -3.44 13.24 -11.65
N MET A 185 -3.14 13.44 -10.37
CA MET A 185 -3.71 12.64 -9.28
C MET A 185 -4.45 13.46 -8.24
N VAL A 186 -4.39 14.77 -8.31
CA VAL A 186 -4.94 15.65 -7.27
C VAL A 186 -5.83 16.73 -7.85
N SER A 187 -6.74 17.21 -7.00
CA SER A 187 -7.47 18.44 -7.17
C SER A 187 -6.89 19.49 -6.22
N THR A 188 -6.99 20.74 -6.57
CA THR A 188 -6.49 21.87 -5.77
C THR A 188 -7.63 22.54 -5.02
N TYR A 189 -7.48 22.70 -3.71
CA TYR A 189 -8.41 23.49 -2.90
C TYR A 189 -8.04 24.95 -2.96
N ASP A 190 -8.99 25.79 -3.42
CA ASP A 190 -8.89 27.24 -3.41
C ASP A 190 -9.54 27.78 -2.12
N PRO A 191 -8.76 28.32 -1.17
CA PRO A 191 -9.29 28.80 0.10
C PRO A 191 -10.06 30.12 -0.03
N VAL A 192 -9.84 30.90 -1.10
CA VAL A 192 -10.53 32.17 -1.33
C VAL A 192 -11.95 31.92 -1.81
N ASP A 193 -12.10 31.10 -2.83
CA ASP A 193 -13.39 30.74 -3.41
C ASP A 193 -14.08 29.59 -2.64
N GLN A 194 -13.39 28.96 -1.69
CA GLN A 194 -13.84 27.77 -0.95
C GLN A 194 -14.32 26.63 -1.88
N MET A 195 -13.57 26.41 -2.95
CA MET A 195 -13.89 25.43 -3.98
C MET A 195 -12.74 24.46 -4.21
N ILE A 196 -13.08 23.24 -4.59
CA ILE A 196 -12.14 22.27 -5.13
C ILE A 196 -12.15 22.39 -6.65
N ARG A 197 -11.00 22.65 -7.23
CA ARG A 197 -10.78 22.74 -8.69
C ARG A 197 -10.12 21.46 -9.17
N ASP A 198 -10.56 20.93 -10.29
CA ASP A 198 -9.93 19.78 -10.90
C ASP A 198 -8.53 20.14 -11.42
N GLY A 199 -7.57 19.28 -11.07
CA GLY A 199 -6.19 19.39 -11.50
C GLY A 199 -5.29 20.12 -10.50
N TYR A 200 -4.01 20.13 -10.85
CA TYR A 200 -2.95 20.77 -10.10
C TYR A 200 -2.74 22.19 -10.64
N TYR A 201 -2.81 23.18 -9.77
CA TYR A 201 -2.53 24.58 -10.08
C TYR A 201 -1.31 25.02 -9.27
N ASP A 202 -0.26 25.45 -9.98
CA ASP A 202 0.85 26.18 -9.37
C ASP A 202 0.33 27.58 -9.02
N GLY A 203 0.28 27.90 -7.73
CA GLY A 203 -0.12 29.21 -7.22
C GLY A 203 0.92 30.28 -7.46
#